data_c17eeb4b96908594f36dd064c325f30b
#
_entry.id   c17eeb4b96908594f36dd064c325f30b
#
_cell.length_a   1.000
_cell.length_b   1.000
_cell.length_c   1.000
_cell.angle_alpha   90.00
_cell.angle_beta   90.00
_cell.angle_gamma   90.00
#
_symmetry.space_group_name_H-M   'P 1'
#
loop_
_entity.id
_entity.type
_entity.pdbx_description
1 polymer ?
#
loop_
_entity_poly.entity_id
_entity_poly.type
_entity_poly.pdbx_seq_one_letter_code
_entity_poly.pdbx_strand_id
1 'polypeptide(L)'
;MRPDRLLAMLCLTTGLQTFSIGAFPALLPELGRSAALADWQLGAVAGAFGLARMLADLPAGLLMTHHVRRALIAGPAVVLAGMACLVLGGSFGWLVLGRVLMGAGHTLGTLGALTTILRVRAERRLASALSALEFSAMLGILGGVTLVGALPGALAWQTAFLVACSPILVALVALKALLVLLPDDGGDRPWFARSAAAAEASPRAADRGASALAFAAGGAVALAYATLEQFVIPVRGSREFGLERSGIAHLLMLAQLCDTVALLPVGALADRLGTARVLGVVLLTFAAAMAMIGLGPLPLVVAGCVVFGLSMAGWMLPVGLLRAATPASQVAWRTARFRVFVDGGMFLGPFASGLLGAAHARVLPATLSAVLLTVGVVLLARRARR
;
A
#
# COMPACT_ATOMS: atom_id res chain seq x y z
N MET A 1 -17.33 27.06 3.87
CA MET A 1 -16.74 25.78 4.35
C MET A 1 -15.29 26.03 4.77
N ARG A 2 -14.84 25.43 5.90
CA ARG A 2 -13.42 25.50 6.30
C ARG A 2 -12.71 24.27 5.69
N PRO A 3 -12.04 24.43 4.54
CA PRO A 3 -11.44 23.29 3.79
C PRO A 3 -10.40 22.54 4.63
N ASP A 4 -9.80 23.16 5.64
CA ASP A 4 -8.81 22.52 6.51
C ASP A 4 -9.45 21.51 7.49
N ARG A 5 -10.69 21.77 7.95
CA ARG A 5 -11.42 20.79 8.77
C ARG A 5 -11.82 19.55 7.99
N LEU A 6 -12.23 19.72 6.72
CA LEU A 6 -12.54 18.59 5.85
C LEU A 6 -11.30 17.72 5.62
N LEU A 7 -10.15 18.35 5.32
CA LEU A 7 -8.89 17.61 5.15
C LEU A 7 -8.52 16.85 6.43
N ALA A 8 -8.60 17.50 7.60
CA ALA A 8 -8.29 16.85 8.87
C ALA A 8 -9.19 15.64 9.14
N MET A 9 -10.49 15.72 8.83
CA MET A 9 -11.41 14.58 8.98
C MET A 9 -11.11 13.46 7.98
N LEU A 10 -10.75 13.77 6.72
CA LEU A 10 -10.32 12.78 5.73
C LEU A 10 -9.03 12.09 6.16
N CYS A 11 -8.04 12.85 6.63
CA CYS A 11 -6.80 12.28 7.17
C CYS A 11 -7.08 11.38 8.38
N LEU A 12 -7.89 11.85 9.33
CA LEU A 12 -8.24 11.07 10.51
C LEU A 12 -8.93 9.75 10.16
N THR A 13 -9.97 9.79 9.31
CA THR A 13 -10.71 8.58 8.93
C THR A 13 -9.85 7.62 8.14
N THR A 14 -9.01 8.10 7.23
CA THR A 14 -8.07 7.27 6.46
C THR A 14 -7.02 6.65 7.38
N GLY A 15 -6.37 7.43 8.24
CA GLY A 15 -5.37 6.91 9.17
C GLY A 15 -5.94 5.84 10.09
N LEU A 16 -7.11 6.06 10.69
CA LEU A 16 -7.76 5.08 11.57
C LEU A 16 -8.19 3.80 10.83
N GLN A 17 -8.56 3.89 9.56
CA GLN A 17 -8.91 2.73 8.74
C GLN A 17 -7.69 1.86 8.38
N THR A 18 -6.50 2.47 8.24
CA THR A 18 -5.28 1.75 7.86
C THR A 18 -4.63 0.95 9.00
N PHE A 19 -5.09 1.08 10.24
CA PHE A 19 -4.65 0.22 11.35
C PHE A 19 -4.79 -1.27 11.02
N SER A 20 -5.84 -1.66 10.32
CA SER A 20 -6.06 -3.06 9.93
C SER A 20 -5.02 -3.59 8.92
N ILE A 21 -4.39 -2.72 8.15
CA ILE A 21 -3.32 -3.08 7.23
C ILE A 21 -2.05 -3.39 8.01
N GLY A 22 -1.67 -2.50 8.94
CA GLY A 22 -0.46 -2.67 9.75
C GLY A 22 -0.53 -3.83 10.76
N ALA A 23 -1.72 -4.07 11.33
CA ALA A 23 -1.89 -5.14 12.32
C ALA A 23 -1.84 -6.56 11.74
N PHE A 24 -2.31 -6.75 10.50
CA PHE A 24 -2.52 -8.08 9.92
C PHE A 24 -1.23 -8.89 9.71
N PRO A 25 -0.13 -8.35 9.14
CA PRO A 25 1.04 -9.14 8.82
C PRO A 25 1.66 -9.85 10.03
N ALA A 26 1.73 -9.18 11.19
CA ALA A 26 2.30 -9.77 12.40
C ALA A 26 1.49 -10.96 12.94
N LEU A 27 0.20 -11.02 12.61
CA LEU A 27 -0.72 -12.09 13.03
C LEU A 27 -0.79 -13.25 12.02
N LEU A 28 -0.21 -13.11 10.84
CA LEU A 28 -0.30 -14.10 9.77
C LEU A 28 0.16 -15.50 10.17
N PRO A 29 1.29 -15.68 10.90
CA PRO A 29 1.72 -17.02 11.33
C PRO A 29 0.78 -17.67 12.34
N GLU A 30 0.19 -16.90 13.25
CA GLU A 30 -0.77 -17.42 14.23
C GLU A 30 -2.07 -17.84 13.57
N LEU A 31 -2.57 -17.01 12.64
CA LEU A 31 -3.74 -17.32 11.81
C LEU A 31 -3.50 -18.62 11.04
N GLY A 32 -2.33 -18.76 10.39
CA GLY A 32 -1.99 -19.96 9.65
C GLY A 32 -1.98 -21.22 10.50
N ARG A 33 -1.42 -21.14 11.72
CA ARG A 33 -1.41 -22.27 12.67
C ARG A 33 -2.82 -22.60 13.17
N SER A 34 -3.61 -21.59 13.55
CA SER A 34 -4.95 -21.78 14.11
C SER A 34 -5.94 -22.38 13.13
N ALA A 35 -5.84 -22.02 11.85
CA ALA A 35 -6.70 -22.52 10.78
C ALA A 35 -6.07 -23.70 10.00
N ALA A 36 -4.91 -24.23 10.44
CA ALA A 36 -4.16 -25.31 9.80
C ALA A 36 -3.97 -25.12 8.29
N LEU A 37 -3.61 -23.88 7.86
CA LEU A 37 -3.47 -23.54 6.47
C LEU A 37 -2.20 -24.10 5.86
N ALA A 38 -2.32 -24.64 4.64
CA ALA A 38 -1.17 -24.90 3.78
C ALA A 38 -0.50 -23.58 3.34
N ASP A 39 0.77 -23.63 2.95
CA ASP A 39 1.56 -22.44 2.61
C ASP A 39 0.92 -21.61 1.48
N TRP A 40 0.39 -22.26 0.42
CA TRP A 40 -0.30 -21.57 -0.66
C TRP A 40 -1.59 -20.88 -0.19
N GLN A 41 -2.32 -21.49 0.76
CA GLN A 41 -3.51 -20.88 1.35
C GLN A 41 -3.15 -19.64 2.18
N LEU A 42 -2.05 -19.75 2.95
CA LEU A 42 -1.54 -18.63 3.72
C LEU A 42 -1.13 -17.46 2.80
N GLY A 43 -0.44 -17.76 1.71
CA GLY A 43 -0.10 -16.78 0.68
C GLY A 43 -1.32 -16.16 -0.01
N ALA A 44 -2.35 -16.98 -0.29
CA ALA A 44 -3.61 -16.51 -0.85
C ALA A 44 -4.36 -15.56 0.10
N VAL A 45 -4.44 -15.89 1.40
CA VAL A 45 -5.05 -15.01 2.41
C VAL A 45 -4.28 -13.69 2.54
N ALA A 46 -2.94 -13.75 2.56
CA ALA A 46 -2.11 -12.55 2.63
C ALA A 46 -2.29 -11.65 1.40
N GLY A 47 -2.31 -12.25 0.19
CA GLY A 47 -2.46 -11.52 -1.08
C GLY A 47 -3.89 -11.07 -1.40
N ALA A 48 -4.91 -11.70 -0.83
CA ALA A 48 -6.33 -11.43 -1.18
C ALA A 48 -6.74 -9.96 -1.02
N PHE A 49 -6.11 -9.23 -0.11
CA PHE A 49 -6.29 -7.80 0.04
C PHE A 49 -5.85 -7.03 -1.23
N GLY A 50 -4.69 -7.35 -1.79
CA GLY A 50 -4.19 -6.75 -3.04
C GLY A 50 -5.05 -7.13 -4.25
N LEU A 51 -5.51 -8.39 -4.33
CA LEU A 51 -6.45 -8.85 -5.36
C LEU A 51 -7.74 -8.03 -5.34
N ALA A 52 -8.32 -7.84 -4.16
CA ALA A 52 -9.53 -7.06 -4.02
C ALA A 52 -9.36 -5.61 -4.45
N ARG A 53 -8.23 -4.98 -4.11
CA ARG A 53 -7.89 -3.62 -4.56
C ARG A 53 -7.79 -3.55 -6.07
N MET A 54 -7.04 -4.47 -6.68
CA MET A 54 -6.88 -4.56 -8.13
C MET A 54 -8.23 -4.65 -8.85
N LEU A 55 -9.15 -5.47 -8.34
CA LEU A 55 -10.48 -5.65 -8.93
C LEU A 55 -11.43 -4.48 -8.62
N ALA A 56 -11.29 -3.86 -7.45
CA ALA A 56 -12.17 -2.78 -7.00
C ALA A 56 -11.77 -1.39 -7.57
N ASP A 57 -10.53 -1.16 -7.95
CA ASP A 57 -10.04 0.16 -8.37
C ASP A 57 -10.85 0.76 -9.53
N LEU A 58 -11.15 -0.04 -10.56
CA LEU A 58 -11.92 0.44 -11.72
C LEU A 58 -13.39 0.72 -11.37
N PRO A 59 -14.16 -0.22 -10.79
CA PRO A 59 -15.55 0.04 -10.42
C PRO A 59 -15.69 1.10 -9.34
N ALA A 60 -14.77 1.17 -8.37
CA ALA A 60 -14.75 2.24 -7.39
C ALA A 60 -14.49 3.60 -8.05
N GLY A 61 -13.55 3.69 -8.99
CA GLY A 61 -13.31 4.91 -9.76
C GLY A 61 -14.56 5.41 -10.49
N LEU A 62 -15.33 4.50 -11.11
CA LEU A 62 -16.61 4.83 -11.73
C LEU A 62 -17.66 5.29 -10.69
N LEU A 63 -17.75 4.61 -9.56
CA LEU A 63 -18.65 4.99 -8.46
C LEU A 63 -18.34 6.41 -7.94
N MET A 64 -17.05 6.78 -7.86
CA MET A 64 -16.60 8.09 -7.38
C MET A 64 -17.02 9.24 -8.31
N THR A 65 -17.36 8.99 -9.57
CA THR A 65 -17.82 10.06 -10.48
C THR A 65 -19.10 10.70 -9.99
N HIS A 66 -20.01 9.90 -9.38
CA HIS A 66 -21.35 10.35 -8.99
C HIS A 66 -21.66 10.16 -7.50
N HIS A 67 -21.00 9.27 -6.78
CA HIS A 67 -21.39 8.81 -5.45
C HIS A 67 -20.25 8.76 -4.44
N VAL A 68 -19.41 9.82 -4.37
CA VAL A 68 -18.27 9.90 -3.43
C VAL A 68 -18.72 9.74 -1.98
N ARG A 69 -19.84 10.39 -1.61
CA ARG A 69 -20.39 10.31 -0.26
C ARG A 69 -20.76 8.88 0.14
N ARG A 70 -21.42 8.13 -0.78
CA ARG A 70 -21.77 6.72 -0.54
C ARG A 70 -20.54 5.84 -0.40
N ALA A 71 -19.51 6.08 -1.20
CA ALA A 71 -18.27 5.34 -1.14
C ALA A 71 -17.51 5.56 0.18
N LEU A 72 -17.44 6.80 0.67
CA LEU A 72 -16.84 7.13 1.96
C LEU A 72 -17.58 6.46 3.14
N ILE A 73 -18.90 6.28 3.04
CA ILE A 73 -19.69 5.56 4.05
C ILE A 73 -19.45 4.04 3.93
N ALA A 74 -19.49 3.52 2.71
CA ALA A 74 -19.37 2.09 2.45
C ALA A 74 -17.95 1.58 2.81
N GLY A 75 -16.89 2.37 2.60
CA GLY A 75 -15.52 1.96 2.85
C GLY A 75 -15.31 1.37 4.25
N PRO A 76 -15.46 2.13 5.33
CA PRO A 76 -15.32 1.63 6.69
C PRO A 76 -16.29 0.49 7.04
N ALA A 77 -17.54 0.53 6.54
CA ALA A 77 -18.52 -0.52 6.79
C ALA A 77 -18.10 -1.86 6.15
N VAL A 78 -17.58 -1.83 4.91
CA VAL A 78 -17.08 -3.02 4.21
C VAL A 78 -15.80 -3.55 4.88
N VAL A 79 -14.90 -2.66 5.36
CA VAL A 79 -13.74 -3.08 6.16
C VAL A 79 -14.18 -3.81 7.42
N LEU A 80 -15.16 -3.28 8.17
CA LEU A 80 -15.68 -3.93 9.37
C LEU A 80 -16.33 -5.28 9.07
N ALA A 81 -17.11 -5.39 7.99
CA ALA A 81 -17.67 -6.67 7.56
C ALA A 81 -16.55 -7.66 7.23
N GLY A 82 -15.49 -7.21 6.56
CA GLY A 82 -14.29 -8.01 6.29
C GLY A 82 -13.57 -8.47 7.55
N MET A 83 -13.42 -7.57 8.54
CA MET A 83 -12.85 -7.92 9.85
C MET A 83 -13.71 -8.97 10.58
N ALA A 84 -15.04 -8.82 10.56
CA ALA A 84 -15.96 -9.80 11.14
C ALA A 84 -15.83 -11.16 10.44
N CYS A 85 -15.81 -11.21 9.12
CA CYS A 85 -15.58 -12.45 8.36
C CYS A 85 -14.24 -13.10 8.72
N LEU A 86 -13.17 -12.31 8.86
CA LEU A 86 -11.84 -12.81 9.20
C LEU A 86 -11.80 -13.43 10.59
N VAL A 87 -12.44 -12.78 11.57
CA VAL A 87 -12.38 -13.17 12.99
C VAL A 87 -13.34 -14.29 13.34
N LEU A 88 -14.55 -14.27 12.76
CA LEU A 88 -15.61 -15.25 13.04
C LEU A 88 -15.49 -16.48 12.15
N GLY A 89 -14.79 -16.38 11.01
CA GLY A 89 -14.65 -17.45 10.05
C GLY A 89 -13.53 -18.41 10.44
N GLY A 90 -13.85 -19.72 10.57
CA GLY A 90 -12.88 -20.76 10.86
C GLY A 90 -12.27 -21.44 9.64
N SER A 91 -12.73 -21.13 8.42
CA SER A 91 -12.30 -21.81 7.19
C SER A 91 -11.51 -20.87 6.25
N PHE A 92 -10.70 -21.47 5.39
CA PHE A 92 -9.93 -20.75 4.37
C PHE A 92 -10.78 -19.75 3.55
N GLY A 93 -11.97 -20.19 3.11
CA GLY A 93 -12.88 -19.34 2.31
C GLY A 93 -13.32 -18.07 3.05
N TRP A 94 -13.63 -18.18 4.34
CA TRP A 94 -14.00 -17.03 5.19
C TRP A 94 -12.83 -16.07 5.39
N LEU A 95 -11.61 -16.60 5.57
CA LEU A 95 -10.40 -15.80 5.72
C LEU A 95 -10.09 -15.01 4.44
N VAL A 96 -10.20 -15.66 3.28
CA VAL A 96 -10.05 -14.98 1.97
C VAL A 96 -11.13 -13.93 1.77
N LEU A 97 -12.41 -14.27 2.04
CA LEU A 97 -13.52 -13.32 1.93
C LEU A 97 -13.30 -12.11 2.83
N GLY A 98 -12.90 -12.32 4.07
CA GLY A 98 -12.57 -11.23 5.00
C GLY A 98 -11.51 -10.29 4.43
N ARG A 99 -10.42 -10.82 3.90
CA ARG A 99 -9.34 -10.04 3.28
C ARG A 99 -9.78 -9.32 2.01
N VAL A 100 -10.62 -9.96 1.18
CA VAL A 100 -11.21 -9.34 -0.02
C VAL A 100 -12.11 -8.16 0.37
N LEU A 101 -12.99 -8.32 1.34
CA LEU A 101 -13.84 -7.23 1.81
C LEU A 101 -13.01 -6.09 2.41
N MET A 102 -11.99 -6.39 3.21
CA MET A 102 -11.10 -5.36 3.75
C MET A 102 -10.39 -4.58 2.64
N GLY A 103 -9.88 -5.25 1.60
CA GLY A 103 -9.24 -4.61 0.45
C GLY A 103 -10.20 -3.71 -0.34
N ALA A 104 -11.40 -4.21 -0.64
CA ALA A 104 -12.43 -3.45 -1.33
C ALA A 104 -12.88 -2.21 -0.53
N GLY A 105 -13.13 -2.39 0.78
CA GLY A 105 -13.50 -1.28 1.67
C GLY A 105 -12.39 -0.23 1.80
N HIS A 106 -11.13 -0.66 1.87
CA HIS A 106 -9.98 0.25 1.86
C HIS A 106 -9.90 1.05 0.55
N THR A 107 -10.08 0.41 -0.60
CA THR A 107 -10.12 1.09 -1.91
C THR A 107 -11.22 2.15 -1.94
N LEU A 108 -12.43 1.83 -1.49
CA LEU A 108 -13.55 2.79 -1.42
C LEU A 108 -13.21 4.00 -0.54
N GLY A 109 -12.67 3.78 0.65
CA GLY A 109 -12.28 4.85 1.57
C GLY A 109 -11.17 5.75 1.00
N THR A 110 -10.09 5.14 0.51
CA THR A 110 -8.91 5.86 0.01
C THR A 110 -9.21 6.64 -1.27
N LEU A 111 -9.88 6.01 -2.25
CA LEU A 111 -10.29 6.71 -3.48
C LEU A 111 -11.33 7.79 -3.19
N GLY A 112 -12.26 7.57 -2.26
CA GLY A 112 -13.23 8.58 -1.83
C GLY A 112 -12.55 9.81 -1.21
N ALA A 113 -11.58 9.59 -0.31
CA ALA A 113 -10.79 10.67 0.29
C ALA A 113 -9.97 11.42 -0.77
N LEU A 114 -9.24 10.69 -1.63
CA LEU A 114 -8.46 11.25 -2.72
C LEU A 114 -9.34 12.10 -3.66
N THR A 115 -10.47 11.56 -4.12
CA THR A 115 -11.40 12.25 -5.01
C THR A 115 -11.97 13.52 -4.38
N THR A 116 -12.30 13.46 -3.08
CA THR A 116 -12.79 14.62 -2.33
C THR A 116 -11.73 15.73 -2.28
N ILE A 117 -10.48 15.38 -1.97
CA ILE A 117 -9.37 16.35 -1.95
C ILE A 117 -9.19 16.99 -3.33
N LEU A 118 -9.19 16.19 -4.39
CA LEU A 118 -9.04 16.67 -5.77
C LEU A 118 -10.17 17.61 -6.20
N ARG A 119 -11.39 17.44 -5.68
CA ARG A 119 -12.55 18.30 -5.98
C ARG A 119 -12.55 19.62 -5.20
N VAL A 120 -12.06 19.60 -3.96
CA VAL A 120 -12.24 20.72 -3.01
C VAL A 120 -11.00 21.61 -2.91
N ARG A 121 -9.80 21.09 -3.19
CA ARG A 121 -8.54 21.83 -3.03
C ARG A 121 -8.11 22.55 -4.30
N ALA A 122 -7.68 23.82 -4.12
CA ALA A 122 -7.02 24.57 -5.17
C ALA A 122 -5.63 23.98 -5.48
N GLU A 123 -5.17 24.10 -6.72
CA GLU A 123 -3.88 23.55 -7.20
C GLU A 123 -2.69 23.88 -6.31
N ARG A 124 -2.61 25.13 -5.80
CA ARG A 124 -1.51 25.58 -4.91
C ARG A 124 -1.36 24.78 -3.62
N ARG A 125 -2.42 24.12 -3.11
CA ARG A 125 -2.43 23.36 -1.85
C ARG A 125 -2.72 21.88 -2.05
N LEU A 126 -2.81 21.45 -3.30
CA LEU A 126 -3.18 20.07 -3.61
C LEU A 126 -2.09 19.09 -3.18
N ALA A 127 -0.83 19.36 -3.51
CA ALA A 127 0.29 18.49 -3.17
C ALA A 127 0.41 18.29 -1.64
N SER A 128 0.33 19.38 -0.86
CA SER A 128 0.39 19.29 0.61
C SER A 128 -0.79 18.52 1.21
N ALA A 129 -1.99 18.62 0.62
CA ALA A 129 -3.15 17.88 1.09
C ALA A 129 -3.03 16.38 0.79
N LEU A 130 -2.51 16.01 -0.38
CA LEU A 130 -2.24 14.62 -0.75
C LEU A 130 -1.14 14.01 0.12
N SER A 131 -0.06 14.76 0.39
CA SER A 131 1.00 14.32 1.30
C SER A 131 0.50 14.14 2.73
N ALA A 132 -0.40 15.01 3.21
CA ALA A 132 -1.00 14.87 4.54
C ALA A 132 -1.88 13.62 4.63
N LEU A 133 -2.64 13.30 3.58
CA LEU A 133 -3.45 12.08 3.53
C LEU A 133 -2.57 10.83 3.56
N GLU A 134 -1.52 10.79 2.75
CA GLU A 134 -0.57 9.67 2.69
C GLU A 134 0.16 9.49 4.02
N PHE A 135 0.68 10.58 4.59
CA PHE A 135 1.33 10.54 5.90
C PHE A 135 0.40 10.02 7.00
N SER A 136 -0.88 10.43 6.97
CA SER A 136 -1.88 9.91 7.92
C SER A 136 -2.13 8.41 7.73
N ALA A 137 -2.15 7.92 6.50
CA ALA A 137 -2.27 6.49 6.21
C ALA A 137 -1.05 5.71 6.75
N MET A 138 0.18 6.22 6.55
CA MET A 138 1.40 5.62 7.10
C MET A 138 1.39 5.58 8.64
N LEU A 139 0.96 6.66 9.29
CA LEU A 139 0.80 6.68 10.75
C LEU A 139 -0.22 5.65 11.22
N GLY A 140 -1.29 5.42 10.47
CA GLY A 140 -2.26 4.38 10.80
C GLY A 140 -1.68 2.97 10.66
N ILE A 141 -0.91 2.69 9.61
CA ILE A 141 -0.21 1.40 9.46
C ILE A 141 0.77 1.19 10.61
N LEU A 142 1.60 2.20 10.91
CA LEU A 142 2.53 2.18 12.05
C LEU A 142 1.79 1.97 13.37
N GLY A 143 0.66 2.65 13.59
CA GLY A 143 -0.19 2.48 14.77
C GLY A 143 -0.74 1.06 14.90
N GLY A 144 -1.21 0.47 13.81
CA GLY A 144 -1.73 -0.90 13.78
C GLY A 144 -0.68 -1.95 14.16
N VAL A 145 0.52 -1.88 13.55
CA VAL A 145 1.60 -2.81 13.87
C VAL A 145 2.12 -2.60 15.30
N THR A 146 2.20 -1.36 15.77
CA THR A 146 2.63 -1.05 17.15
C THR A 146 1.64 -1.59 18.17
N LEU A 147 0.34 -1.37 17.97
CA LEU A 147 -0.69 -1.89 18.87
C LEU A 147 -0.66 -3.42 18.94
N VAL A 148 -0.64 -4.10 17.79
CA VAL A 148 -0.63 -5.56 17.78
C VAL A 148 0.64 -6.12 18.45
N GLY A 149 1.79 -5.45 18.28
CA GLY A 149 3.05 -5.82 18.89
C GLY A 149 3.10 -5.62 20.41
N ALA A 150 2.35 -4.63 20.92
CA ALA A 150 2.25 -4.34 22.36
C ALA A 150 1.28 -5.27 23.10
N LEU A 151 0.44 -6.02 22.39
CA LEU A 151 -0.53 -6.91 23.02
C LEU A 151 0.13 -8.21 23.53
N PRO A 152 -0.31 -8.73 24.67
CA PRO A 152 0.22 -10.00 25.22
C PRO A 152 0.12 -11.14 24.21
N GLY A 153 1.19 -11.95 24.09
CA GLY A 153 1.23 -13.13 23.22
C GLY A 153 0.19 -14.21 23.56
N ALA A 154 -0.27 -14.24 24.82
CA ALA A 154 -1.32 -15.17 25.27
C ALA A 154 -2.72 -14.86 24.69
N LEU A 155 -2.95 -13.65 24.15
CA LEU A 155 -4.21 -13.33 23.52
C LEU A 155 -4.36 -14.08 22.19
N ALA A 156 -5.54 -14.66 21.96
CA ALA A 156 -5.86 -15.22 20.66
C ALA A 156 -5.69 -14.17 19.55
N TRP A 157 -5.20 -14.58 18.38
CA TRP A 157 -4.95 -13.67 17.28
C TRP A 157 -6.18 -12.85 16.86
N GLN A 158 -7.39 -13.46 16.95
CA GLN A 158 -8.66 -12.80 16.67
C GLN A 158 -8.88 -11.58 17.57
N THR A 159 -8.71 -11.78 18.89
CA THR A 159 -8.86 -10.73 19.89
C THR A 159 -7.79 -9.67 19.71
N ALA A 160 -6.53 -10.07 19.47
CA ALA A 160 -5.44 -9.13 19.21
C ALA A 160 -5.70 -8.28 17.95
N PHE A 161 -6.22 -8.89 16.88
CA PHE A 161 -6.60 -8.19 15.67
C PHE A 161 -7.72 -7.17 15.91
N LEU A 162 -8.80 -7.58 16.60
CA LEU A 162 -9.92 -6.68 16.92
C LEU A 162 -9.47 -5.50 17.79
N VAL A 163 -8.65 -5.75 18.81
CA VAL A 163 -8.12 -4.67 19.67
C VAL A 163 -7.24 -3.73 18.87
N ALA A 164 -6.30 -4.24 18.07
CA ALA A 164 -5.42 -3.41 17.25
C ALA A 164 -6.18 -2.60 16.18
N CYS A 165 -7.31 -3.12 15.69
CA CYS A 165 -8.16 -2.45 14.70
C CYS A 165 -9.29 -1.61 15.33
N SER A 166 -9.45 -1.61 16.66
CA SER A 166 -10.52 -0.86 17.35
C SER A 166 -10.58 0.65 16.99
N PRO A 167 -9.46 1.34 16.62
CA PRO A 167 -9.53 2.74 16.18
C PRO A 167 -10.46 2.99 14.98
N ILE A 168 -10.82 1.97 14.19
CA ILE A 168 -11.82 2.11 13.12
C ILE A 168 -13.20 2.53 13.67
N LEU A 169 -13.52 2.21 14.91
CA LEU A 169 -14.78 2.65 15.54
C LEU A 169 -14.81 4.17 15.71
N VAL A 170 -13.66 4.77 16.02
CA VAL A 170 -13.51 6.23 16.06
C VAL A 170 -13.66 6.82 14.65
N ALA A 171 -13.16 6.14 13.62
CA ALA A 171 -13.37 6.55 12.24
C ALA A 171 -14.86 6.60 11.86
N LEU A 172 -15.67 5.64 12.33
CA LEU A 172 -17.13 5.64 12.09
C LEU A 172 -17.83 6.82 12.78
N VAL A 173 -17.40 7.19 13.98
CA VAL A 173 -17.93 8.38 14.65
C VAL A 173 -17.52 9.64 13.91
N ALA A 174 -16.24 9.74 13.52
CA ALA A 174 -15.70 10.86 12.75
C ALA A 174 -16.35 10.96 11.35
N LEU A 175 -16.81 9.85 10.78
CA LEU A 175 -17.53 9.84 9.51
C LEU A 175 -18.81 10.67 9.56
N LYS A 176 -19.55 10.68 10.67
CA LYS A 176 -20.74 11.55 10.82
C LYS A 176 -20.38 13.02 10.66
N ALA A 177 -19.29 13.46 11.30
CA ALA A 177 -18.80 14.84 11.18
C ALA A 177 -18.28 15.13 9.76
N LEU A 178 -17.60 14.14 9.15
CA LEU A 178 -17.12 14.24 7.78
C LEU A 178 -18.29 14.44 6.79
N LEU A 179 -19.38 13.68 6.93
CA LEU A 179 -20.55 13.76 6.04
C LEU A 179 -21.25 15.11 6.06
N VAL A 180 -21.22 15.82 7.20
CA VAL A 180 -21.73 17.20 7.32
C VAL A 180 -20.83 18.20 6.59
N LEU A 181 -19.53 17.90 6.47
CA LEU A 181 -18.55 18.77 5.82
C LEU A 181 -18.40 18.49 4.32
N LEU A 182 -18.96 17.38 3.81
CA LEU A 182 -18.88 17.04 2.39
C LEU A 182 -19.87 17.91 1.60
N PRO A 183 -19.45 18.42 0.42
CA PRO A 183 -20.39 18.99 -0.54
C PRO A 183 -21.41 17.95 -0.99
N ASP A 184 -22.62 18.39 -1.33
CA ASP A 184 -23.64 17.50 -1.88
C ASP A 184 -23.16 16.89 -3.21
N ASP A 185 -23.50 15.61 -3.44
CA ASP A 185 -23.17 14.88 -4.68
C ASP A 185 -23.85 15.44 -5.94
N GLY A 186 -24.67 16.50 -5.80
CA GLY A 186 -25.50 17.13 -6.82
C GLY A 186 -24.80 18.12 -7.75
N GLY A 187 -23.72 17.73 -8.36
CA GLY A 187 -23.03 18.58 -9.34
C GLY A 187 -22.65 17.82 -10.61
N ASP A 188 -23.50 17.92 -11.64
CA ASP A 188 -23.34 17.39 -13.01
C ASP A 188 -22.14 17.98 -13.79
N ARG A 189 -20.96 18.07 -13.18
CA ARG A 189 -19.75 18.39 -13.94
C ARG A 189 -18.80 17.22 -13.89
N PRO A 190 -18.73 16.39 -14.94
CA PRO A 190 -17.78 15.30 -15.01
C PRO A 190 -16.37 15.89 -14.84
N TRP A 191 -15.70 15.51 -13.76
CA TRP A 191 -14.33 15.91 -13.44
C TRP A 191 -13.37 15.67 -14.63
N PHE A 192 -13.64 14.65 -15.44
CA PHE A 192 -12.91 14.36 -16.67
C PHE A 192 -12.97 15.49 -17.74
N ALA A 193 -14.01 16.32 -17.76
CA ALA A 193 -14.12 17.41 -18.72
C ALA A 193 -13.11 18.55 -18.47
N ARG A 194 -12.76 18.83 -17.21
CA ARG A 194 -11.72 19.84 -16.88
C ARG A 194 -10.30 19.32 -17.16
N SER A 195 -10.03 18.04 -16.91
CA SER A 195 -8.76 17.42 -17.26
C SER A 195 -8.52 17.35 -18.75
N ALA A 196 -9.56 17.14 -19.56
CA ALA A 196 -9.46 17.13 -21.02
C ALA A 196 -9.07 18.51 -21.58
N ALA A 197 -9.69 19.59 -21.12
CA ALA A 197 -9.38 20.95 -21.57
C ALA A 197 -7.96 21.42 -21.18
N ALA A 198 -7.44 21.00 -20.02
CA ALA A 198 -6.07 21.27 -19.62
C ALA A 198 -5.03 20.40 -20.38
N ALA A 199 -5.48 19.30 -20.99
CA ALA A 199 -4.65 18.35 -21.71
C ALA A 199 -4.25 18.81 -23.12
N GLU A 200 -4.95 19.78 -23.69
CA GLU A 200 -4.67 20.29 -25.07
C GLU A 200 -3.43 21.18 -25.17
N ALA A 201 -2.83 21.59 -24.05
CA ALA A 201 -1.84 22.66 -24.03
C ALA A 201 -0.39 22.25 -24.32
N SER A 202 -0.03 20.96 -24.51
CA SER A 202 1.35 20.61 -24.91
C SER A 202 1.48 19.20 -25.50
N PRO A 203 1.81 19.05 -26.78
CA PRO A 203 2.08 17.74 -27.40
C PRO A 203 3.48 17.26 -27.02
N ARG A 204 3.65 16.64 -25.83
CA ARG A 204 4.85 15.85 -25.56
C ARG A 204 4.70 14.48 -26.20
N ALA A 205 5.68 14.11 -27.04
CA ALA A 205 5.76 12.75 -27.54
C ALA A 205 5.89 11.76 -26.36
N ALA A 206 5.13 10.66 -26.41
CA ALA A 206 5.20 9.62 -25.37
C ALA A 206 6.57 8.94 -25.41
N ASP A 207 7.34 9.05 -24.33
CA ASP A 207 8.56 8.25 -24.15
C ASP A 207 8.15 6.83 -23.72
N ARG A 208 8.02 5.92 -24.71
CA ARG A 208 7.64 4.52 -24.51
C ARG A 208 8.63 3.80 -23.58
N GLY A 209 9.93 4.11 -23.70
CA GLY A 209 10.96 3.47 -22.90
C GLY A 209 10.91 3.87 -21.43
N ALA A 210 10.71 5.16 -21.14
CA ALA A 210 10.54 5.64 -19.76
C ALA A 210 9.23 5.15 -19.15
N SER A 211 8.15 5.09 -19.94
CA SER A 211 6.87 4.48 -19.51
C SER A 211 7.05 3.00 -19.12
N ALA A 212 7.69 2.20 -19.98
CA ALA A 212 7.92 0.78 -19.69
C ALA A 212 8.75 0.58 -18.41
N LEU A 213 9.79 1.40 -18.21
CA LEU A 213 10.60 1.37 -16.98
C LEU A 213 9.80 1.79 -15.74
N ALA A 214 8.88 2.75 -15.87
CA ALA A 214 7.99 3.13 -14.77
C ALA A 214 7.08 1.96 -14.35
N PHE A 215 6.49 1.24 -15.31
CA PHE A 215 5.70 0.05 -15.04
C PHE A 215 6.54 -1.07 -14.43
N ALA A 216 7.72 -1.35 -14.99
CA ALA A 216 8.63 -2.38 -14.48
C ALA A 216 9.08 -2.06 -13.04
N ALA A 217 9.48 -0.81 -12.77
CA ALA A 217 9.88 -0.38 -11.44
C ALA A 217 8.71 -0.44 -10.44
N GLY A 218 7.54 0.09 -10.81
CA GLY A 218 6.37 0.09 -9.93
C GLY A 218 5.87 -1.31 -9.60
N GLY A 219 5.80 -2.19 -10.61
CA GLY A 219 5.41 -3.59 -10.39
C GLY A 219 6.44 -4.37 -9.57
N ALA A 220 7.75 -4.17 -9.82
CA ALA A 220 8.81 -4.81 -9.05
C ALA A 220 8.80 -4.35 -7.59
N VAL A 221 8.63 -3.05 -7.34
CA VAL A 221 8.51 -2.49 -5.97
C VAL A 221 7.28 -3.05 -5.26
N ALA A 222 6.10 -3.06 -5.91
CA ALA A 222 4.87 -3.54 -5.29
C ALA A 222 4.93 -5.05 -4.98
N LEU A 223 5.47 -5.82 -5.92
CA LEU A 223 5.66 -7.26 -5.74
C LEU A 223 6.64 -7.54 -4.59
N ALA A 224 7.78 -6.83 -4.55
CA ALA A 224 8.79 -6.98 -3.52
C ALA A 224 8.28 -6.52 -2.15
N TYR A 225 7.61 -5.38 -2.09
CA TYR A 225 6.97 -4.88 -0.87
C TYR A 225 6.03 -5.92 -0.26
N ALA A 226 5.05 -6.37 -1.05
CA ALA A 226 4.06 -7.31 -0.55
C ALA A 226 4.69 -8.68 -0.20
N THR A 227 5.69 -9.12 -0.95
CA THR A 227 6.46 -10.33 -0.63
C THR A 227 7.11 -10.22 0.74
N LEU A 228 7.81 -9.11 1.02
CA LEU A 228 8.51 -8.94 2.29
C LEU A 228 7.56 -8.70 3.45
N GLU A 229 6.73 -7.66 3.37
CA GLU A 229 5.92 -7.20 4.50
C GLU A 229 4.77 -8.14 4.82
N GLN A 230 4.06 -8.60 3.79
CA GLN A 230 2.85 -9.40 3.99
C GLN A 230 3.13 -10.90 4.17
N PHE A 231 4.33 -11.39 3.82
CA PHE A 231 4.59 -12.83 3.87
C PHE A 231 5.97 -13.20 4.43
N VAL A 232 7.08 -12.73 3.84
CA VAL A 232 8.42 -13.24 4.16
C VAL A 232 8.83 -12.87 5.58
N ILE A 233 8.71 -11.60 5.99
CA ILE A 233 9.07 -11.15 7.34
C ILE A 233 8.26 -11.92 8.40
N PRO A 234 6.91 -12.00 8.31
CA PRO A 234 6.12 -12.75 9.28
C PRO A 234 6.45 -14.25 9.31
N VAL A 235 6.49 -14.89 8.15
CA VAL A 235 6.63 -16.36 8.08
C VAL A 235 8.04 -16.81 8.46
N ARG A 236 9.10 -16.13 7.95
CA ARG A 236 10.48 -16.43 8.37
C ARG A 236 10.71 -16.08 9.83
N GLY A 237 10.18 -14.92 10.28
CA GLY A 237 10.25 -14.51 11.68
C GLY A 237 9.76 -15.61 12.61
N SER A 238 8.58 -16.16 12.32
CA SER A 238 7.99 -17.23 13.12
C SER A 238 8.67 -18.59 12.93
N ARG A 239 8.90 -19.05 11.69
CA ARG A 239 9.33 -20.44 11.41
C ARG A 239 10.83 -20.65 11.52
N GLU A 240 11.67 -19.70 11.02
CA GLU A 240 13.12 -19.86 11.04
C GLU A 240 13.74 -19.28 12.33
N PHE A 241 13.19 -18.18 12.85
CA PHE A 241 13.78 -17.48 14.00
C PHE A 241 13.00 -17.65 15.30
N GLY A 242 11.87 -18.37 15.29
CA GLY A 242 11.07 -18.62 16.49
C GLY A 242 10.47 -17.35 17.13
N LEU A 243 10.34 -16.26 16.36
CA LEU A 243 9.81 -15.02 16.88
C LEU A 243 8.31 -15.14 17.14
N GLU A 244 7.90 -14.62 18.28
CA GLU A 244 6.49 -14.42 18.61
C GLU A 244 5.92 -13.19 17.89
N ARG A 245 4.62 -12.95 18.05
CA ARG A 245 3.89 -11.80 17.49
C ARG A 245 4.61 -10.47 17.72
N SER A 246 5.06 -10.21 18.95
CA SER A 246 5.77 -8.98 19.32
C SER A 246 7.08 -8.81 18.56
N GLY A 247 7.87 -9.87 18.44
CA GLY A 247 9.13 -9.84 17.70
C GLY A 247 8.92 -9.56 16.20
N ILE A 248 7.92 -10.21 15.59
CA ILE A 248 7.53 -9.95 14.18
C ILE A 248 7.03 -8.51 14.02
N ALA A 249 6.17 -8.05 14.94
CA ALA A 249 5.66 -6.70 14.92
C ALA A 249 6.79 -5.66 15.05
N HIS A 250 7.81 -5.90 15.87
CA HIS A 250 8.98 -5.01 15.98
C HIS A 250 9.77 -4.90 14.68
N LEU A 251 9.94 -5.99 13.93
CA LEU A 251 10.60 -5.95 12.61
C LEU A 251 9.81 -5.11 11.62
N LEU A 252 8.50 -5.32 11.56
CA LEU A 252 7.60 -4.56 10.69
C LEU A 252 7.50 -3.09 11.11
N MET A 253 7.42 -2.82 12.42
CA MET A 253 7.41 -1.46 12.98
C MET A 253 8.69 -0.71 12.64
N LEU A 254 9.85 -1.37 12.74
CA LEU A 254 11.14 -0.78 12.38
C LEU A 254 11.16 -0.35 10.91
N ALA A 255 10.70 -1.22 10.00
CA ALA A 255 10.59 -0.91 8.59
C ALA A 255 9.62 0.27 8.34
N GLN A 256 8.42 0.22 8.94
CA GLN A 256 7.41 1.26 8.76
C GLN A 256 7.83 2.62 9.36
N LEU A 257 8.57 2.60 10.47
CA LEU A 257 9.12 3.82 11.07
C LEU A 257 10.16 4.46 10.14
N CYS A 258 11.09 3.65 9.59
CA CYS A 258 12.10 4.13 8.64
C CYS A 258 11.45 4.68 7.36
N ASP A 259 10.40 4.02 6.83
CA ASP A 259 9.62 4.52 5.69
C ASP A 259 8.99 5.88 6.00
N THR A 260 8.28 5.99 7.11
CA THR A 260 7.58 7.22 7.52
C THR A 260 8.56 8.39 7.68
N VAL A 261 9.72 8.17 8.31
CA VAL A 261 10.74 9.21 8.52
C VAL A 261 11.43 9.60 7.21
N ALA A 262 11.69 8.64 6.32
CA ALA A 262 12.39 8.86 5.07
C ALA A 262 11.51 9.45 3.95
N LEU A 263 10.19 9.39 4.08
CA LEU A 263 9.22 9.80 3.04
C LEU A 263 9.47 11.23 2.53
N LEU A 264 9.59 12.21 3.43
CA LEU A 264 9.84 13.61 3.06
C LEU A 264 11.26 13.84 2.50
N PRO A 265 12.34 13.34 3.15
CA PRO A 265 13.69 13.43 2.61
C PRO A 265 13.85 12.83 1.22
N VAL A 266 13.29 11.65 0.96
CA VAL A 266 13.38 10.97 -0.35
C VAL A 266 12.64 11.77 -1.42
N GLY A 267 11.46 12.31 -1.11
CA GLY A 267 10.73 13.21 -2.01
C GLY A 267 11.55 14.45 -2.37
N ALA A 268 12.09 15.15 -1.37
CA ALA A 268 12.93 16.34 -1.59
C ALA A 268 14.21 16.01 -2.39
N LEU A 269 14.79 14.83 -2.17
CA LEU A 269 15.95 14.37 -2.93
C LEU A 269 15.59 14.11 -4.40
N ALA A 270 14.42 13.53 -4.65
CA ALA A 270 13.91 13.30 -6.01
C ALA A 270 13.67 14.61 -6.78
N ASP A 271 13.17 15.64 -6.09
CA ASP A 271 12.99 16.98 -6.69
C ASP A 271 14.32 17.62 -7.07
N ARG A 272 15.38 17.45 -6.24
CA ARG A 272 16.71 18.04 -6.48
C ARG A 272 17.56 17.26 -7.49
N LEU A 273 17.61 15.94 -7.37
CA LEU A 273 18.50 15.09 -8.17
C LEU A 273 17.81 14.48 -9.39
N GLY A 274 16.47 14.59 -9.46
CA GLY A 274 15.60 14.04 -10.48
C GLY A 274 15.10 12.64 -10.15
N THR A 275 13.80 12.43 -10.37
CA THR A 275 13.03 11.22 -10.02
C THR A 275 13.68 9.91 -10.50
N ALA A 276 14.16 9.86 -11.75
CA ALA A 276 14.76 8.64 -12.31
C ALA A 276 16.04 8.19 -11.62
N ARG A 277 16.86 9.15 -11.16
CA ARG A 277 18.12 8.85 -10.46
C ARG A 277 17.85 8.31 -9.06
N VAL A 278 16.99 9.01 -8.31
CA VAL A 278 16.62 8.59 -6.96
C VAL A 278 15.90 7.26 -7.00
N LEU A 279 14.99 7.03 -7.96
CA LEU A 279 14.34 5.74 -8.16
C LEU A 279 15.34 4.63 -8.45
N GLY A 280 16.36 4.88 -9.29
CA GLY A 280 17.41 3.90 -9.54
C GLY A 280 18.13 3.48 -8.25
N VAL A 281 18.53 4.45 -7.40
CA VAL A 281 19.15 4.16 -6.09
C VAL A 281 18.17 3.40 -5.18
N VAL A 282 16.93 3.84 -5.10
CA VAL A 282 15.87 3.17 -4.31
C VAL A 282 15.69 1.71 -4.73
N LEU A 283 15.73 1.40 -6.02
CA LEU A 283 15.63 0.00 -6.48
C LEU A 283 16.87 -0.83 -6.10
N LEU A 284 18.06 -0.25 -6.11
CA LEU A 284 19.28 -0.93 -5.66
C LEU A 284 19.27 -1.21 -4.15
N THR A 285 18.84 -0.23 -3.35
CA THR A 285 18.69 -0.42 -1.89
C THR A 285 17.59 -1.41 -1.58
N PHE A 286 16.49 -1.39 -2.35
CA PHE A 286 15.41 -2.37 -2.22
C PHE A 286 15.88 -3.80 -2.57
N ALA A 287 16.69 -3.95 -3.63
CA ALA A 287 17.31 -5.24 -3.98
C ALA A 287 18.19 -5.76 -2.84
N ALA A 288 18.99 -4.90 -2.21
CA ALA A 288 19.79 -5.26 -1.05
C ALA A 288 18.90 -5.69 0.14
N ALA A 289 17.84 -4.91 0.46
CA ALA A 289 16.89 -5.26 1.51
C ALA A 289 16.23 -6.62 1.27
N MET A 290 15.83 -6.89 0.02
CA MET A 290 15.22 -8.15 -0.40
C MET A 290 16.17 -9.33 -0.16
N ALA A 291 17.45 -9.19 -0.50
CA ALA A 291 18.47 -10.22 -0.23
C ALA A 291 18.72 -10.38 1.27
N MET A 292 18.87 -9.29 2.02
CA MET A 292 19.11 -9.32 3.47
C MET A 292 17.97 -9.99 4.22
N ILE A 293 16.73 -9.60 3.94
CA ILE A 293 15.54 -10.15 4.62
C ILE A 293 15.22 -11.55 4.12
N GLY A 294 15.35 -11.81 2.82
CA GLY A 294 14.97 -13.08 2.22
C GLY A 294 15.98 -14.21 2.43
N LEU A 295 17.28 -13.91 2.57
CA LEU A 295 18.36 -14.89 2.56
C LEU A 295 19.23 -14.89 3.82
N GLY A 296 19.25 -13.77 4.57
CA GLY A 296 20.19 -13.54 5.67
C GLY A 296 19.76 -14.15 7.02
N PRO A 297 20.68 -14.25 7.99
CA PRO A 297 20.37 -14.57 9.38
C PRO A 297 19.65 -13.39 10.07
N LEU A 298 19.09 -13.63 11.27
CA LEU A 298 18.28 -12.64 11.98
C LEU A 298 18.91 -11.23 12.12
N PRO A 299 20.20 -11.06 12.47
CA PRO A 299 20.79 -9.72 12.52
C PRO A 299 20.76 -9.00 11.18
N LEU A 300 20.95 -9.74 10.08
CA LEU A 300 20.87 -9.21 8.73
C LEU A 300 19.43 -8.88 8.31
N VAL A 301 18.45 -9.67 8.79
CA VAL A 301 17.02 -9.36 8.61
C VAL A 301 16.65 -8.06 9.32
N VAL A 302 17.13 -7.83 10.55
CA VAL A 302 16.89 -6.57 11.28
C VAL A 302 17.46 -5.38 10.51
N ALA A 303 18.73 -5.45 10.08
CA ALA A 303 19.33 -4.42 9.25
C ALA A 303 18.60 -4.25 7.91
N GLY A 304 18.17 -5.36 7.32
CA GLY A 304 17.37 -5.39 6.10
C GLY A 304 16.02 -4.67 6.24
N CYS A 305 15.36 -4.76 7.40
CA CYS A 305 14.11 -4.02 7.67
C CYS A 305 14.34 -2.51 7.68
N VAL A 306 15.48 -2.01 8.19
CA VAL A 306 15.84 -0.58 8.09
C VAL A 306 16.02 -0.18 6.62
N VAL A 307 16.81 -0.95 5.85
CA VAL A 307 17.06 -0.65 4.44
C VAL A 307 15.76 -0.75 3.63
N PHE A 308 14.90 -1.71 3.95
CA PHE A 308 13.57 -1.89 3.35
C PHE A 308 12.70 -0.65 3.56
N GLY A 309 12.56 -0.18 4.81
CA GLY A 309 11.78 1.01 5.12
C GLY A 309 12.31 2.25 4.40
N LEU A 310 13.62 2.50 4.43
CA LEU A 310 14.24 3.61 3.70
C LEU A 310 13.97 3.54 2.19
N SER A 311 13.94 2.33 1.62
CA SER A 311 13.64 2.12 0.20
C SER A 311 12.15 2.34 -0.12
N MET A 312 11.26 1.95 0.81
CA MET A 312 9.82 2.13 0.66
C MET A 312 9.40 3.60 0.57
N ALA A 313 10.12 4.51 1.20
CA ALA A 313 9.90 5.96 1.08
C ALA A 313 9.93 6.48 -0.38
N GLY A 314 10.52 5.70 -1.29
CA GLY A 314 10.55 5.99 -2.73
C GLY A 314 9.46 5.29 -3.55
N TRP A 315 8.49 4.61 -2.93
CA TRP A 315 7.51 3.76 -3.61
C TRP A 315 6.62 4.50 -4.62
N MET A 316 6.41 5.81 -4.43
CA MET A 316 5.64 6.68 -5.35
C MET A 316 6.47 7.22 -6.54
N LEU A 317 7.80 7.09 -6.52
CA LEU A 317 8.67 7.62 -7.59
C LEU A 317 8.37 7.03 -8.98
N PRO A 318 8.00 5.75 -9.14
CA PRO A 318 7.59 5.21 -10.44
C PRO A 318 6.40 5.93 -11.06
N VAL A 319 5.43 6.40 -10.24
CA VAL A 319 4.28 7.21 -10.72
C VAL A 319 4.77 8.57 -11.24
N GLY A 320 5.72 9.19 -10.55
CA GLY A 320 6.36 10.43 -10.99
C GLY A 320 7.06 10.27 -12.35
N LEU A 321 7.80 9.17 -12.53
CA LEU A 321 8.45 8.83 -13.78
C LEU A 321 7.42 8.57 -14.91
N LEU A 322 6.34 7.84 -14.62
CA LEU A 322 5.26 7.59 -15.56
C LEU A 322 4.60 8.89 -16.02
N ARG A 323 4.28 9.78 -15.08
CA ARG A 323 3.69 11.08 -15.39
C ARG A 323 4.56 11.93 -16.30
N ALA A 324 5.87 11.98 -16.02
CA ALA A 324 6.84 12.72 -16.84
C ALA A 324 6.96 12.17 -18.28
N ALA A 325 6.75 10.85 -18.46
CA ALA A 325 6.83 10.15 -19.75
C ALA A 325 5.50 10.07 -20.51
N THR A 326 4.41 10.63 -19.94
CA THR A 326 3.05 10.45 -20.46
C THR A 326 2.47 11.78 -20.96
N PRO A 327 1.92 11.84 -22.20
CA PRO A 327 1.15 12.99 -22.66
C PRO A 327 -0.04 13.30 -21.74
N ALA A 328 -0.36 14.57 -21.54
CA ALA A 328 -1.41 15.02 -20.63
C ALA A 328 -2.77 14.31 -20.88
N SER A 329 -3.14 14.11 -22.15
CA SER A 329 -4.37 13.42 -22.56
C SER A 329 -4.44 11.93 -22.13
N GLN A 330 -3.32 11.29 -21.87
CA GLN A 330 -3.23 9.86 -21.52
C GLN A 330 -2.91 9.60 -20.06
N VAL A 331 -2.62 10.64 -19.25
CA VAL A 331 -2.17 10.48 -17.85
C VAL A 331 -3.18 9.68 -17.03
N ALA A 332 -4.46 10.03 -17.09
CA ALA A 332 -5.50 9.36 -16.31
C ALA A 332 -5.57 7.86 -16.62
N TRP A 333 -5.62 7.49 -17.90
CA TRP A 333 -5.70 6.10 -18.35
C TRP A 333 -4.45 5.29 -17.98
N ARG A 334 -3.26 5.86 -18.22
CA ARG A 334 -2.01 5.19 -17.88
C ARG A 334 -1.81 5.03 -16.38
N THR A 335 -2.22 6.02 -15.59
CA THR A 335 -2.18 5.93 -14.13
C THR A 335 -3.15 4.85 -13.61
N ALA A 336 -4.36 4.75 -14.17
CA ALA A 336 -5.29 3.69 -13.81
C ALA A 336 -4.71 2.29 -14.10
N ARG A 337 -4.15 2.08 -15.30
CA ARG A 337 -3.47 0.82 -15.64
C ARG A 337 -2.28 0.53 -14.73
N PHE A 338 -1.51 1.55 -14.38
CA PHE A 338 -0.39 1.42 -13.47
C PHE A 338 -0.84 0.95 -12.08
N ARG A 339 -1.93 1.51 -11.54
CA ARG A 339 -2.50 1.08 -10.26
C ARG A 339 -2.92 -0.38 -10.28
N VAL A 340 -3.68 -0.80 -11.30
CA VAL A 340 -4.06 -2.22 -11.46
C VAL A 340 -2.82 -3.13 -11.50
N PHE A 341 -1.75 -2.70 -12.17
CA PHE A 341 -0.52 -3.46 -12.26
C PHE A 341 0.22 -3.55 -10.90
N VAL A 342 0.28 -2.44 -10.16
CA VAL A 342 0.87 -2.36 -8.82
C VAL A 342 0.07 -3.22 -7.83
N ASP A 343 -1.26 -3.10 -7.81
CA ASP A 343 -2.12 -3.89 -6.91
C ASP A 343 -2.11 -5.39 -7.28
N GLY A 344 -1.92 -5.72 -8.57
CA GLY A 344 -1.62 -7.08 -9.01
C GLY A 344 -0.30 -7.62 -8.41
N GLY A 345 0.73 -6.78 -8.34
CA GLY A 345 1.99 -7.12 -7.65
C GLY A 345 1.78 -7.38 -6.15
N MET A 346 0.93 -6.59 -5.51
CA MET A 346 0.57 -6.78 -4.10
C MET A 346 -0.18 -8.10 -3.82
N PHE A 347 -0.92 -8.62 -4.79
CA PHE A 347 -1.50 -9.96 -4.71
C PHE A 347 -0.46 -11.04 -4.98
N LEU A 348 0.27 -10.91 -6.08
CA LEU A 348 1.17 -11.95 -6.56
C LEU A 348 2.35 -12.21 -5.63
N GLY A 349 2.85 -11.22 -4.90
CA GLY A 349 3.98 -11.37 -3.99
C GLY A 349 3.75 -12.42 -2.90
N PRO A 350 2.79 -12.23 -2.00
CA PRO A 350 2.46 -13.20 -0.97
C PRO A 350 1.97 -14.52 -1.54
N PHE A 351 1.16 -14.50 -2.60
CA PHE A 351 0.61 -15.69 -3.22
C PHE A 351 1.71 -16.59 -3.83
N ALA A 352 2.62 -16.00 -4.60
CA ALA A 352 3.76 -16.74 -5.17
C ALA A 352 4.71 -17.27 -4.07
N SER A 353 4.91 -16.48 -2.99
CA SER A 353 5.69 -16.94 -1.83
C SER A 353 5.07 -18.18 -1.19
N GLY A 354 3.76 -18.17 -1.02
CA GLY A 354 3.02 -19.31 -0.49
C GLY A 354 3.03 -20.53 -1.43
N LEU A 355 2.89 -20.32 -2.75
CA LEU A 355 2.96 -21.40 -3.74
C LEU A 355 4.32 -22.09 -3.75
N LEU A 356 5.40 -21.34 -3.64
CA LEU A 356 6.76 -21.90 -3.55
C LEU A 356 6.97 -22.68 -2.25
N GLY A 357 6.25 -22.33 -1.20
CA GLY A 357 6.31 -23.02 0.09
C GLY A 357 7.67 -22.93 0.77
N ALA A 358 7.82 -23.65 1.89
CA ALA A 358 9.04 -23.63 2.70
C ALA A 358 10.28 -24.17 1.94
N ALA A 359 10.11 -25.17 1.08
CA ALA A 359 11.21 -25.79 0.33
C ALA A 359 11.91 -24.80 -0.65
N HIS A 360 11.18 -23.82 -1.18
CA HIS A 360 11.69 -22.87 -2.15
C HIS A 360 11.53 -21.40 -1.66
N ALA A 361 11.40 -21.19 -0.36
CA ALA A 361 11.13 -19.87 0.24
C ALA A 361 12.17 -18.80 -0.14
N ARG A 362 13.41 -19.19 -0.46
CA ARG A 362 14.50 -18.27 -0.84
C ARG A 362 14.51 -17.91 -2.34
N VAL A 363 13.81 -18.66 -3.18
CA VAL A 363 13.83 -18.45 -4.65
C VAL A 363 13.23 -17.12 -5.03
N LEU A 364 12.03 -16.81 -4.52
CA LEU A 364 11.36 -15.56 -4.86
C LEU A 364 12.12 -14.30 -4.36
N PRO A 365 12.60 -14.23 -3.11
CA PRO A 365 13.45 -13.13 -2.68
C PRO A 365 14.72 -12.96 -3.53
N ALA A 366 15.40 -14.05 -3.89
CA ALA A 366 16.60 -13.99 -4.72
C ALA A 366 16.28 -13.47 -6.14
N THR A 367 15.22 -13.98 -6.76
CA THR A 367 14.81 -13.54 -8.11
C THR A 367 14.34 -12.10 -8.13
N LEU A 368 13.56 -11.66 -7.15
CA LEU A 368 13.10 -10.27 -7.04
C LEU A 368 14.26 -9.32 -6.74
N SER A 369 15.22 -9.72 -5.91
CA SER A 369 16.46 -8.95 -5.71
C SER A 369 17.20 -8.73 -7.04
N ALA A 370 17.36 -9.77 -7.86
CA ALA A 370 18.00 -9.67 -9.17
C ALA A 370 17.21 -8.77 -10.15
N VAL A 371 15.87 -8.87 -10.15
CA VAL A 371 15.00 -8.01 -10.98
C VAL A 371 15.12 -6.54 -10.57
N LEU A 372 15.02 -6.24 -9.28
CA LEU A 372 15.16 -4.87 -8.75
C LEU A 372 16.54 -4.29 -9.08
N LEU A 373 17.59 -5.07 -8.88
CA LEU A 373 18.97 -4.70 -9.24
C LEU A 373 19.07 -4.34 -10.73
N THR A 374 18.55 -5.22 -11.59
CA THR A 374 18.60 -5.03 -13.06
C THR A 374 17.86 -3.77 -13.47
N VAL A 375 16.63 -3.58 -13.00
CA VAL A 375 15.83 -2.38 -13.33
C VAL A 375 16.50 -1.11 -12.80
N GLY A 376 17.05 -1.15 -11.59
CA GLY A 376 17.79 -0.03 -10.99
C GLY A 376 19.02 0.37 -11.79
N VAL A 377 19.86 -0.61 -12.18
CA VAL A 377 21.04 -0.38 -13.02
C VAL A 377 20.67 0.18 -14.40
N VAL A 378 19.63 -0.39 -15.05
CA VAL A 378 19.16 0.12 -16.35
C VAL A 378 18.69 1.57 -16.26
N LEU A 379 17.97 1.94 -15.18
CA LEU A 379 17.52 3.32 -14.96
C LEU A 379 18.71 4.29 -14.80
N LEU A 380 19.72 3.90 -14.03
CA LEU A 380 20.92 4.72 -13.83
C LEU A 380 21.78 4.85 -15.10
N ALA A 381 21.97 3.74 -15.83
CA ALA A 381 22.77 3.70 -17.06
C ALA A 381 22.14 4.51 -18.23
N ARG A 382 20.80 4.47 -18.39
CA ARG A 382 20.11 5.26 -19.44
C ARG A 382 20.29 6.77 -19.25
N ARG A 383 20.43 7.23 -18.03
CA ARG A 383 20.61 8.65 -17.74
C ARG A 383 22.07 9.11 -17.92
N ALA A 384 23.04 8.24 -17.73
CA ALA A 384 24.44 8.56 -17.98
C ALA A 384 24.74 8.83 -19.48
N ARG A 385 23.82 8.41 -20.36
CA ARG A 385 23.90 8.59 -21.82
C ARG A 385 23.13 9.80 -22.37
N ARG A 386 22.38 10.52 -21.51
CA ARG A 386 21.65 11.75 -21.84
C ARG A 386 22.29 12.94 -21.13
#